data_8541d62c9ee1b0ec2cdc462bcd065659
#
_entry.id   8541d62c9ee1b0ec2cdc462bcd065659
#
_cell.length_a   1.000
_cell.length_b   1.000
_cell.length_c   1.000
_cell.angle_alpha   90.00
_cell.angle_beta   90.00
_cell.angle_gamma   90.00
#
_symmetry.space_group_name_H-M   'P 1'
#
loop_
_entity.id
_entity.type
_entity.pdbx_description
1 polymer ?
#
loop_
_entity_poly.entity_id
_entity_poly.type
_entity_poly.pdbx_seq_one_letter_code
_entity_poly.pdbx_strand_id
1 'polypeptide(L)'
;MGTVVVLTSAGPEEWRVTGTVDGPGFYVTDRDAAERASGVQVIGLTVSGDPQRVADAAGAVVGAEGVVRSGAERDALEPGSITRIRWIGAQLLIALVTLGAFATVFVVSSTCALSAAQRRRELGLLRAVGATPGQVQRMMYAETALIALLAGLLGAPAGMAAAPLLADPMISTGLEPAGFTVTWQPVALVGAIVLGLFVALAGVTAAARRASRIPPLEALREAAADPRAMTPARWVVGLLCGAAGGALLAAMPSLPLATRSSAGMGAAMLLLSSAALLSPVLIVPLVRVVVRPWQGTPTGMLVREGTLTGVRRVASTAAPVLATVGLTVLLAGTVATIEVATGIDETARYPAADVLVPDGTPGLSAAAVTAQGAHPELTTRLLITHGDRTAGRSATGRGDALALDRLSAGELGAGVGDTVTIRFVDGAETKLPVAAVGDETSIPRRLVRQHDPDALTGMLVLRKPAVAVPGARSLPIHEFVMEEIDQEGRLIDLFLVALIGLTAGYTAIAVGNTLLMATAARRGEFRALRLAGAGTGQVLRVVTAEALLAVVIGAVLGGLVAVVSLVGVRAAVEDEIGRDIALVLPWGATAAVTTVCAVLAVVASAFPLLKSRGTPA
;
A
#
# COMPACT_ATOMS: atom_id res chain seq x y z
N MET A 1 35.80 28.46 7.80
CA MET A 1 35.29 28.80 6.47
C MET A 1 36.32 28.33 5.49
N GLY A 2 36.01 27.43 4.62
CA GLY A 2 36.91 26.80 3.65
C GLY A 2 36.55 27.18 2.23
N THR A 3 37.40 26.84 1.28
CA THR A 3 37.07 26.82 -0.14
C THR A 3 36.52 25.44 -0.52
N VAL A 4 35.57 25.40 -1.41
CA VAL A 4 35.00 24.18 -2.01
C VAL A 4 35.13 24.28 -3.53
N VAL A 5 35.49 23.20 -4.15
CA VAL A 5 35.51 23.13 -5.61
C VAL A 5 34.10 22.78 -6.08
N VAL A 6 33.49 23.69 -6.82
CA VAL A 6 32.16 23.52 -7.43
C VAL A 6 32.33 23.23 -8.91
N LEU A 7 31.72 22.17 -9.39
CA LEU A 7 31.70 21.87 -10.81
C LEU A 7 30.59 22.70 -11.48
N THR A 8 30.99 23.71 -12.26
CA THR A 8 30.06 24.55 -13.03
C THR A 8 29.91 24.00 -14.46
N SER A 9 28.98 24.55 -15.23
CA SER A 9 28.86 24.26 -16.67
C SER A 9 30.15 24.57 -17.46
N ALA A 10 30.92 25.55 -16.98
CA ALA A 10 32.21 25.96 -17.57
C ALA A 10 33.40 25.07 -17.10
N GLY A 11 33.26 24.31 -16.01
CA GLY A 11 34.30 23.49 -15.42
C GLY A 11 34.42 23.66 -13.90
N PRO A 12 35.46 23.08 -13.27
CA PRO A 12 35.67 23.21 -11.83
C PRO A 12 36.11 24.62 -11.44
N GLU A 13 35.43 25.23 -10.48
CA GLU A 13 35.75 26.55 -9.91
C GLU A 13 35.90 26.45 -8.41
N GLU A 14 36.83 27.19 -7.84
CA GLU A 14 36.99 27.30 -6.39
C GLU A 14 36.07 28.39 -5.81
N TRP A 15 35.13 28.00 -4.95
CA TRP A 15 34.23 28.93 -4.29
C TRP A 15 34.51 29.02 -2.81
N ARG A 16 34.37 30.25 -2.26
CA ARG A 16 34.53 30.46 -0.84
C ARG A 16 33.21 30.24 -0.10
N VAL A 17 33.22 29.33 0.85
CA VAL A 17 32.05 29.08 1.72
C VAL A 17 31.94 30.22 2.74
N THR A 18 30.87 31.01 2.66
CA THR A 18 30.57 32.15 3.56
C THR A 18 29.66 31.77 4.72
N GLY A 19 28.90 30.68 4.60
CA GLY A 19 28.00 30.17 5.61
C GLY A 19 27.43 28.82 5.25
N THR A 20 26.71 28.21 6.19
CA THR A 20 25.93 26.99 5.99
C THR A 20 24.46 27.29 6.29
N VAL A 21 23.56 26.73 5.47
CA VAL A 21 22.11 26.88 5.59
C VAL A 21 21.52 25.51 5.79
N ASP A 22 20.51 25.41 6.63
CA ASP A 22 19.76 24.16 6.81
C ASP A 22 18.76 24.02 5.65
N GLY A 23 19.20 23.35 4.59
CA GLY A 23 18.42 23.14 3.37
C GLY A 23 19.24 22.45 2.28
N PRO A 24 18.58 21.83 1.29
CA PRO A 24 19.25 21.14 0.20
C PRO A 24 19.87 22.12 -0.80
N GLY A 25 21.07 21.82 -1.30
CA GLY A 25 21.70 22.51 -2.41
C GLY A 25 22.70 23.59 -2.01
N PHE A 26 23.14 24.37 -3.00
CA PHE A 26 24.05 25.49 -2.86
C PHE A 26 23.29 26.82 -2.98
N TYR A 27 23.56 27.73 -2.08
CA TYR A 27 22.99 29.07 -2.09
C TYR A 27 24.11 30.04 -2.47
N VAL A 28 23.86 30.83 -3.49
CA VAL A 28 24.78 31.83 -4.02
C VAL A 28 24.16 33.20 -3.93
N THR A 29 24.96 34.28 -4.10
CA THR A 29 24.42 35.62 -4.15
C THR A 29 23.56 35.83 -5.41
N ASP A 30 22.59 36.76 -5.34
CA ASP A 30 21.75 37.11 -6.49
C ASP A 30 22.59 37.53 -7.71
N ARG A 31 23.73 38.21 -7.47
CA ARG A 31 24.66 38.62 -8.52
C ARG A 31 25.31 37.41 -9.19
N ASP A 32 25.83 36.45 -8.41
CA ASP A 32 26.46 35.25 -8.95
C ASP A 32 25.43 34.36 -9.68
N ALA A 33 24.18 34.33 -9.16
CA ALA A 33 23.08 33.66 -9.81
C ALA A 33 22.70 34.30 -11.16
N ALA A 34 22.61 35.65 -11.19
CA ALA A 34 22.24 36.37 -12.41
C ALA A 34 23.31 36.30 -13.51
N GLU A 35 24.62 36.20 -13.14
CA GLU A 35 25.72 36.02 -14.08
C GLU A 35 25.73 34.62 -14.74
N ARG A 36 25.08 33.62 -14.08
CA ARG A 36 25.15 32.18 -14.47
C ARG A 36 23.83 31.60 -14.93
N ALA A 37 22.71 32.25 -14.61
CA ALA A 37 21.37 31.77 -14.97
C ALA A 37 20.72 32.73 -15.98
N SER A 38 20.12 32.17 -16.99
CA SER A 38 19.41 32.90 -18.06
C SER A 38 18.02 33.42 -17.64
N GLY A 39 17.76 33.59 -16.36
CA GLY A 39 16.50 34.14 -15.84
C GLY A 39 16.08 33.54 -14.51
N VAL A 40 14.95 34.02 -13.99
CA VAL A 40 14.33 33.47 -12.76
C VAL A 40 13.29 32.45 -13.13
N GLN A 41 13.52 31.19 -12.75
CA GLN A 41 12.60 30.09 -13.07
C GLN A 41 11.38 30.03 -12.15
N VAL A 42 11.54 30.35 -10.86
CA VAL A 42 10.47 30.31 -9.85
C VAL A 42 10.62 31.48 -8.88
N ILE A 43 9.53 32.19 -8.62
CA ILE A 43 9.45 33.23 -7.60
C ILE A 43 8.53 32.73 -6.48
N GLY A 44 9.05 32.53 -5.29
CA GLY A 44 8.28 32.20 -4.10
C GLY A 44 7.68 33.43 -3.44
N LEU A 45 6.37 33.45 -3.24
CA LEU A 45 5.67 34.51 -2.51
C LEU A 45 5.27 34.02 -1.11
N THR A 46 5.73 34.70 -0.08
CA THR A 46 5.25 34.49 1.29
C THR A 46 3.97 35.29 1.51
N VAL A 47 2.88 34.62 1.85
CA VAL A 47 1.56 35.21 1.94
C VAL A 47 1.15 35.38 3.40
N SER A 48 0.83 36.65 3.79
CA SER A 48 0.18 36.97 5.05
C SER A 48 -1.29 37.28 4.76
N GLY A 49 -2.19 36.33 4.96
CA GLY A 49 -3.63 36.50 4.71
C GLY A 49 -4.21 35.42 3.77
N ASP A 50 -5.18 35.82 2.94
CA ASP A 50 -5.85 34.90 2.01
C ASP A 50 -4.94 34.58 0.80
N PRO A 51 -4.47 33.32 0.65
CA PRO A 51 -3.57 32.93 -0.43
C PRO A 51 -4.17 33.11 -1.81
N GLN A 52 -5.50 32.94 -1.95
CA GLN A 52 -6.16 33.01 -3.25
C GLN A 52 -6.14 34.42 -3.82
N ARG A 53 -6.37 35.43 -2.97
CA ARG A 53 -6.29 36.84 -3.40
C ARG A 53 -4.91 37.26 -3.89
N VAL A 54 -3.87 36.72 -3.25
CA VAL A 54 -2.48 37.02 -3.66
C VAL A 54 -2.16 36.28 -4.95
N ALA A 55 -2.65 35.05 -5.12
CA ALA A 55 -2.50 34.29 -6.37
C ALA A 55 -3.19 35.01 -7.55
N ASP A 56 -4.42 35.51 -7.35
CA ASP A 56 -5.15 36.24 -8.38
C ASP A 56 -4.44 37.55 -8.75
N ALA A 57 -3.94 38.29 -7.75
CA ALA A 57 -3.18 39.53 -7.97
C ALA A 57 -1.85 39.24 -8.69
N ALA A 58 -1.14 38.19 -8.30
CA ALA A 58 0.08 37.76 -8.98
C ALA A 58 -0.19 37.35 -10.43
N GLY A 59 -1.30 36.61 -10.67
CA GLY A 59 -1.73 36.22 -12.02
C GLY A 59 -2.02 37.41 -12.92
N ALA A 60 -2.63 38.48 -12.38
CA ALA A 60 -2.87 39.70 -13.11
C ALA A 60 -1.58 40.44 -13.51
N VAL A 61 -0.51 40.33 -12.69
CA VAL A 61 0.80 40.96 -12.96
C VAL A 61 1.61 40.10 -13.96
N VAL A 62 1.63 38.78 -13.76
CA VAL A 62 2.46 37.88 -14.56
C VAL A 62 1.87 37.68 -15.97
N GLY A 63 0.53 37.70 -16.11
CA GLY A 63 -0.15 37.56 -17.40
C GLY A 63 0.27 36.30 -18.15
N ALA A 64 0.68 36.45 -19.41
CA ALA A 64 1.16 35.35 -20.24
C ALA A 64 2.65 34.99 -20.03
N GLU A 65 3.35 35.74 -19.17
CA GLU A 65 4.79 35.54 -18.95
C GLU A 65 5.13 34.43 -17.94
N GLY A 66 4.12 33.92 -17.25
CA GLY A 66 4.31 32.84 -16.30
C GLY A 66 3.02 32.19 -15.85
N VAL A 67 3.14 31.20 -14.97
CA VAL A 67 2.02 30.48 -14.38
C VAL A 67 2.07 30.65 -12.87
N VAL A 68 0.98 31.14 -12.28
CA VAL A 68 0.84 31.22 -10.82
C VAL A 68 0.28 29.92 -10.31
N ARG A 69 0.98 29.29 -9.36
CA ARG A 69 0.58 28.04 -8.72
C ARG A 69 0.37 28.28 -7.24
N SER A 70 -0.78 27.83 -6.70
CA SER A 70 -1.11 27.96 -5.28
C SER A 70 -1.62 26.64 -4.71
N GLY A 71 -1.53 26.45 -3.40
CA GLY A 71 -2.03 25.23 -2.75
C GLY A 71 -1.37 23.96 -3.30
N ALA A 72 -2.18 22.96 -3.67
CA ALA A 72 -1.73 21.68 -4.23
C ALA A 72 -1.12 21.80 -5.65
N GLU A 73 -1.42 22.87 -6.39
CA GLU A 73 -0.85 23.05 -7.72
C GLU A 73 0.65 23.35 -7.71
N ARG A 74 1.21 23.71 -6.56
CA ARG A 74 2.66 23.90 -6.37
C ARG A 74 3.45 22.63 -6.60
N ASP A 75 2.81 21.47 -6.45
CA ASP A 75 3.44 20.17 -6.70
C ASP A 75 3.91 20.03 -8.16
N ALA A 76 3.29 20.77 -9.10
CA ALA A 76 3.73 20.83 -10.49
C ALA A 76 5.10 21.53 -10.69
N LEU A 77 5.60 22.26 -9.69
CA LEU A 77 6.92 22.91 -9.72
C LEU A 77 8.02 21.96 -9.21
N GLU A 78 7.65 20.86 -8.58
CA GLU A 78 8.60 19.89 -8.08
C GLU A 78 9.13 18.99 -9.22
N PRO A 79 10.34 18.45 -9.07
CA PRO A 79 10.85 17.43 -9.99
C PRO A 79 9.87 16.25 -10.10
N GLY A 80 9.68 15.70 -11.31
CA GLY A 80 8.75 14.61 -11.55
C GLY A 80 9.03 13.36 -10.69
N SER A 81 10.28 13.14 -10.29
CA SER A 81 10.67 12.08 -9.35
C SER A 81 10.01 12.26 -7.98
N ILE A 82 9.97 13.48 -7.44
CA ILE A 82 9.35 13.77 -6.14
C ILE A 82 7.82 13.58 -6.24
N THR A 83 7.21 14.06 -7.32
CA THR A 83 5.77 13.88 -7.55
C THR A 83 5.39 12.39 -7.64
N ARG A 84 6.22 11.59 -8.34
CA ARG A 84 6.04 10.13 -8.43
C ARG A 84 6.15 9.47 -7.05
N ILE A 85 7.17 9.81 -6.28
CA ILE A 85 7.39 9.27 -4.93
C ILE A 85 6.21 9.61 -4.01
N ARG A 86 5.74 10.86 -4.00
CA ARG A 86 4.55 11.26 -3.23
C ARG A 86 3.29 10.52 -3.66
N TRP A 87 3.11 10.31 -4.97
CA TRP A 87 1.99 9.52 -5.47
C TRP A 87 2.04 8.07 -4.95
N ILE A 88 3.22 7.44 -4.98
CA ILE A 88 3.44 6.10 -4.40
C ILE A 88 3.11 6.11 -2.90
N GLY A 89 3.64 7.07 -2.15
CA GLY A 89 3.35 7.23 -0.72
C GLY A 89 1.86 7.37 -0.41
N ALA A 90 1.15 8.21 -1.18
CA ALA A 90 -0.31 8.38 -1.05
C ALA A 90 -1.07 7.07 -1.33
N GLN A 91 -0.71 6.33 -2.38
CA GLN A 91 -1.32 5.03 -2.69
C GLN A 91 -1.09 4.00 -1.57
N LEU A 92 0.11 3.98 -1.00
CA LEU A 92 0.45 3.09 0.10
C LEU A 92 -0.34 3.46 1.37
N LEU A 93 -0.50 4.74 1.69
CA LEU A 93 -1.33 5.20 2.80
C LEU A 93 -2.81 4.84 2.61
N ILE A 94 -3.35 5.03 1.40
CA ILE A 94 -4.72 4.60 1.05
C ILE A 94 -4.87 3.09 1.22
N ALA A 95 -3.90 2.31 0.76
CA ALA A 95 -3.87 0.86 0.95
C ALA A 95 -3.88 0.50 2.43
N LEU A 96 -3.05 1.16 3.25
CA LEU A 96 -2.97 0.95 4.70
C LEU A 96 -4.32 1.19 5.38
N VAL A 97 -4.99 2.32 5.08
CA VAL A 97 -6.32 2.66 5.61
C VAL A 97 -7.37 1.63 5.18
N THR A 98 -7.36 1.27 3.91
CA THR A 98 -8.33 0.32 3.33
C THR A 98 -8.18 -1.07 3.93
N LEU A 99 -6.94 -1.54 4.07
CA LEU A 99 -6.65 -2.81 4.74
C LEU A 99 -6.99 -2.78 6.22
N GLY A 100 -6.65 -1.69 6.91
CA GLY A 100 -7.00 -1.50 8.30
C GLY A 100 -8.51 -1.54 8.52
N ALA A 101 -9.28 -0.87 7.67
CA ALA A 101 -10.74 -0.92 7.68
C ALA A 101 -11.26 -2.34 7.44
N PHE A 102 -10.74 -3.04 6.43
CA PHE A 102 -11.11 -4.43 6.15
C PHE A 102 -10.82 -5.37 7.32
N ALA A 103 -9.61 -5.29 7.90
CA ALA A 103 -9.23 -6.08 9.06
C ALA A 103 -10.13 -5.78 10.27
N THR A 104 -10.47 -4.50 10.50
CA THR A 104 -11.35 -4.07 11.59
C THR A 104 -12.76 -4.63 11.42
N VAL A 105 -13.37 -4.56 10.23
CA VAL A 105 -14.67 -5.20 9.94
C VAL A 105 -14.63 -6.68 10.30
N PHE A 106 -13.55 -7.33 9.94
CA PHE A 106 -13.37 -8.77 10.16
C PHE A 106 -13.25 -9.12 11.65
N VAL A 107 -12.42 -8.38 12.39
CA VAL A 107 -12.22 -8.56 13.84
C VAL A 107 -13.48 -8.25 14.61
N VAL A 108 -14.14 -7.11 14.34
CA VAL A 108 -15.40 -6.73 14.99
C VAL A 108 -16.49 -7.75 14.69
N SER A 109 -16.64 -8.17 13.42
CA SER A 109 -17.64 -9.17 13.04
C SER A 109 -17.44 -10.50 13.77
N SER A 110 -16.19 -10.99 13.85
CA SER A 110 -15.88 -12.25 14.53
C SER A 110 -16.07 -12.17 16.05
N THR A 111 -15.62 -11.08 16.66
CA THR A 111 -15.75 -10.83 18.10
C THR A 111 -17.20 -10.66 18.53
N CYS A 112 -17.99 -9.87 17.78
CA CYS A 112 -19.44 -9.71 18.04
C CYS A 112 -20.21 -11.02 17.81
N ALA A 113 -19.85 -11.81 16.80
CA ALA A 113 -20.49 -13.10 16.57
C ALA A 113 -20.23 -14.07 17.72
N LEU A 114 -19.03 -14.07 18.29
CA LEU A 114 -18.65 -14.91 19.42
C LEU A 114 -19.31 -14.42 20.71
N SER A 115 -19.30 -13.11 20.98
CA SER A 115 -19.98 -12.49 22.11
C SER A 115 -21.49 -12.80 22.10
N ALA A 116 -22.14 -12.66 20.93
CA ALA A 116 -23.55 -13.02 20.76
C ALA A 116 -23.82 -14.52 21.03
N ALA A 117 -22.89 -15.40 20.65
CA ALA A 117 -23.00 -16.83 20.92
C ALA A 117 -22.89 -17.14 22.43
N GLN A 118 -22.00 -16.45 23.15
CA GLN A 118 -21.83 -16.62 24.60
C GLN A 118 -23.05 -16.10 25.38
N ARG A 119 -23.63 -14.97 24.95
CA ARG A 119 -24.81 -14.34 25.58
C ARG A 119 -26.14 -14.89 25.02
N ARG A 120 -26.10 -16.04 24.29
CA ARG A 120 -27.29 -16.62 23.64
C ARG A 120 -28.42 -16.85 24.61
N ARG A 121 -28.15 -17.31 25.83
CA ARG A 121 -29.16 -17.54 26.88
C ARG A 121 -29.78 -16.23 27.37
N GLU A 122 -28.95 -15.19 27.59
CA GLU A 122 -29.44 -13.86 27.99
C GLU A 122 -30.33 -13.25 26.91
N LEU A 123 -29.90 -13.29 25.64
CA LEU A 123 -30.66 -12.81 24.50
C LEU A 123 -31.96 -13.59 24.29
N GLY A 124 -31.95 -14.90 24.55
CA GLY A 124 -33.12 -15.76 24.52
C GLY A 124 -34.10 -15.42 25.63
N LEU A 125 -33.63 -15.18 26.85
CA LEU A 125 -34.46 -14.74 27.99
C LEU A 125 -35.11 -13.37 27.73
N LEU A 126 -34.37 -12.40 27.19
CA LEU A 126 -34.93 -11.10 26.80
C LEU A 126 -36.08 -11.27 25.79
N ARG A 127 -35.92 -12.18 24.82
CA ARG A 127 -36.96 -12.50 23.85
C ARG A 127 -38.14 -13.26 24.45
N ALA A 128 -37.91 -14.11 25.44
CA ALA A 128 -38.96 -14.82 26.16
C ALA A 128 -39.83 -13.87 27.01
N VAL A 129 -39.24 -12.79 27.55
CA VAL A 129 -39.92 -11.71 28.26
C VAL A 129 -40.61 -10.72 27.31
N GLY A 130 -40.47 -10.89 25.96
CA GLY A 130 -41.23 -10.10 24.98
C GLY A 130 -40.40 -9.10 24.17
N ALA A 131 -39.07 -9.09 24.28
CA ALA A 131 -38.24 -8.23 23.46
C ALA A 131 -38.36 -8.59 21.97
N THR A 132 -38.61 -7.58 21.12
CA THR A 132 -38.69 -7.79 19.67
C THR A 132 -37.31 -8.00 19.04
N PRO A 133 -37.21 -8.66 17.86
CA PRO A 133 -35.92 -8.79 17.13
C PRO A 133 -35.24 -7.45 16.90
N GLY A 134 -36.00 -6.40 16.58
CA GLY A 134 -35.47 -5.06 16.35
C GLY A 134 -34.88 -4.42 17.61
N GLN A 135 -35.46 -4.65 18.78
CA GLN A 135 -34.93 -4.17 20.06
C GLN A 135 -33.57 -4.83 20.37
N VAL A 136 -33.43 -6.15 20.15
CA VAL A 136 -32.16 -6.87 20.33
C VAL A 136 -31.11 -6.35 19.37
N GLN A 137 -31.46 -6.13 18.09
CA GLN A 137 -30.54 -5.54 17.11
C GLN A 137 -30.11 -4.14 17.55
N ARG A 138 -31.04 -3.27 17.91
CA ARG A 138 -30.74 -1.90 18.31
C ARG A 138 -29.86 -1.84 19.57
N MET A 139 -30.06 -2.76 20.52
CA MET A 139 -29.17 -2.91 21.67
C MET A 139 -27.74 -3.26 21.25
N MET A 140 -27.55 -4.26 20.38
CA MET A 140 -26.23 -4.63 19.90
C MET A 140 -25.56 -3.51 19.10
N TYR A 141 -26.30 -2.77 18.27
CA TYR A 141 -25.77 -1.60 17.57
C TYR A 141 -25.37 -0.49 18.53
N ALA A 142 -26.21 -0.18 19.54
CA ALA A 142 -25.89 0.85 20.52
C ALA A 142 -24.64 0.50 21.36
N GLU A 143 -24.56 -0.75 21.82
CA GLU A 143 -23.38 -1.25 22.55
C GLU A 143 -22.10 -1.14 21.69
N THR A 144 -22.16 -1.59 20.43
CA THR A 144 -21.02 -1.49 19.51
C THR A 144 -20.67 -0.04 19.16
N ALA A 145 -21.68 0.81 18.94
CA ALA A 145 -21.48 2.23 18.66
C ALA A 145 -20.80 2.96 19.81
N LEU A 146 -21.22 2.67 21.05
CA LEU A 146 -20.60 3.27 22.23
C LEU A 146 -19.14 2.85 22.36
N ILE A 147 -18.86 1.56 22.22
CA ILE A 147 -17.48 1.03 22.28
C ILE A 147 -16.64 1.63 21.15
N ALA A 148 -17.16 1.68 19.92
CA ALA A 148 -16.46 2.22 18.77
C ALA A 148 -16.17 3.73 18.92
N LEU A 149 -17.13 4.48 19.49
CA LEU A 149 -16.94 5.90 19.76
C LEU A 149 -15.85 6.14 20.81
N LEU A 150 -15.90 5.41 21.93
CA LEU A 150 -14.87 5.49 22.97
C LEU A 150 -13.49 5.08 22.44
N ALA A 151 -13.44 3.98 21.67
CA ALA A 151 -12.21 3.53 21.02
C ALA A 151 -11.68 4.56 20.00
N GLY A 152 -12.59 5.20 19.24
CA GLY A 152 -12.23 6.26 18.30
C GLY A 152 -11.69 7.52 18.98
N LEU A 153 -12.33 7.94 20.07
CA LEU A 153 -11.88 9.09 20.87
C LEU A 153 -10.50 8.89 21.52
N LEU A 154 -10.16 7.64 21.86
CA LEU A 154 -8.84 7.29 22.40
C LEU A 154 -7.84 6.98 21.27
N GLY A 155 -8.28 6.30 20.23
CA GLY A 155 -7.45 5.82 19.13
C GLY A 155 -6.99 6.94 18.19
N ALA A 156 -7.84 7.93 17.93
CA ALA A 156 -7.46 9.03 17.03
C ALA A 156 -6.31 9.89 17.59
N PRO A 157 -6.32 10.33 18.87
CA PRO A 157 -5.17 11.00 19.47
C PRO A 157 -3.93 10.09 19.60
N ALA A 158 -4.13 8.80 19.91
CA ALA A 158 -3.04 7.83 19.98
C ALA A 158 -2.39 7.62 18.59
N GLY A 159 -3.20 7.54 17.53
CA GLY A 159 -2.73 7.49 16.15
C GLY A 159 -1.95 8.73 15.75
N MET A 160 -2.43 9.91 16.15
CA MET A 160 -1.73 11.17 15.95
C MET A 160 -0.36 11.20 16.66
N ALA A 161 -0.31 10.72 17.90
CA ALA A 161 0.95 10.60 18.65
C ALA A 161 1.93 9.58 18.04
N ALA A 162 1.40 8.55 17.35
CA ALA A 162 2.19 7.55 16.65
C ALA A 162 2.59 7.98 15.21
N ALA A 163 1.97 9.01 14.65
CA ALA A 163 2.22 9.46 13.28
C ALA A 163 3.69 9.82 12.99
N PRO A 164 4.48 10.42 13.92
CA PRO A 164 5.90 10.64 13.72
C PRO A 164 6.70 9.36 13.47
N LEU A 165 6.29 8.22 14.04
CA LEU A 165 6.95 6.93 13.80
C LEU A 165 6.90 6.50 12.33
N LEU A 166 5.91 6.99 11.57
CA LEU A 166 5.82 6.80 10.12
C LEU A 166 6.45 7.96 9.35
N ALA A 167 6.31 9.20 9.87
CA ALA A 167 6.84 10.39 9.21
C ALA A 167 8.38 10.42 9.20
N ASP A 168 9.04 10.06 10.30
CA ASP A 168 10.50 10.08 10.39
C ASP A 168 11.19 9.18 9.33
N PRO A 169 10.76 7.92 9.13
CA PRO A 169 11.27 7.11 8.02
C PRO A 169 10.95 7.70 6.64
N MET A 170 9.78 8.32 6.44
CA MET A 170 9.43 8.96 5.16
C MET A 170 10.34 10.16 4.86
N ILE A 171 10.69 10.94 5.87
CA ILE A 171 11.65 12.05 5.74
C ILE A 171 13.06 11.51 5.47
N SER A 172 13.51 10.51 6.22
CA SER A 172 14.87 9.95 6.09
C SER A 172 15.12 9.28 4.74
N THR A 173 14.07 8.83 4.09
CA THR A 173 14.10 8.19 2.77
C THR A 173 13.84 9.16 1.62
N GLY A 174 13.55 10.44 1.92
CA GLY A 174 13.29 11.48 0.92
C GLY A 174 11.88 11.47 0.33
N LEU A 175 10.95 10.66 0.88
CA LEU A 175 9.52 10.69 0.51
C LEU A 175 8.84 11.99 0.86
N GLU A 176 9.28 12.60 1.95
CA GLU A 176 8.81 13.90 2.40
C GLU A 176 10.00 14.83 2.65
N PRO A 177 9.83 16.13 2.42
CA PRO A 177 10.91 17.09 2.63
C PRO A 177 11.35 17.14 4.09
N ALA A 178 12.61 17.50 4.33
CA ALA A 178 13.22 17.58 5.67
C ALA A 178 12.47 18.49 6.66
N GLY A 179 11.65 19.41 6.17
CA GLY A 179 10.78 20.28 6.97
C GLY A 179 9.35 19.77 7.19
N PHE A 180 9.04 18.55 6.79
CA PHE A 180 7.70 18.00 6.97
C PHE A 180 7.38 17.81 8.45
N THR A 181 6.26 18.35 8.88
CA THR A 181 5.77 18.20 10.26
C THR A 181 4.34 17.70 10.27
N VAL A 182 4.08 16.74 11.15
CA VAL A 182 2.72 16.23 11.37
C VAL A 182 1.89 17.30 12.06
N THR A 183 0.89 17.84 11.35
CA THR A 183 0.03 18.91 11.87
C THR A 183 -1.30 18.38 12.37
N TRP A 184 -1.87 19.03 13.38
CA TRP A 184 -3.21 18.74 13.88
C TRP A 184 -4.27 19.12 12.83
N GLN A 185 -4.96 18.13 12.29
CA GLN A 185 -6.06 18.33 11.35
C GLN A 185 -7.37 17.80 11.95
N PRO A 186 -8.21 18.62 12.57
CA PRO A 186 -9.44 18.20 13.23
C PRO A 186 -10.40 17.44 12.29
N VAL A 187 -10.47 17.86 11.03
CA VAL A 187 -11.32 17.22 10.02
C VAL A 187 -10.89 15.77 9.75
N ALA A 188 -9.59 15.52 9.65
CA ALA A 188 -9.04 14.17 9.45
C ALA A 188 -9.32 13.28 10.69
N LEU A 189 -9.15 13.82 11.90
CA LEU A 189 -9.43 13.09 13.15
C LEU A 189 -10.91 12.72 13.28
N VAL A 190 -11.81 13.66 13.01
CA VAL A 190 -13.27 13.39 13.00
C VAL A 190 -13.61 12.37 11.91
N GLY A 191 -13.03 12.51 10.71
CA GLY A 191 -13.19 11.57 9.61
C GLY A 191 -12.76 10.15 10.00
N ALA A 192 -11.62 10.00 10.69
CA ALA A 192 -11.15 8.71 11.18
C ALA A 192 -12.09 8.08 12.22
N ILE A 193 -12.63 8.88 13.16
CA ILE A 193 -13.62 8.40 14.15
C ILE A 193 -14.92 7.95 13.45
N VAL A 194 -15.43 8.73 12.51
CA VAL A 194 -16.64 8.41 11.74
C VAL A 194 -16.42 7.14 10.90
N LEU A 195 -15.29 7.02 10.23
CA LEU A 195 -14.93 5.82 9.47
C LEU A 195 -14.85 4.60 10.39
N GLY A 196 -14.17 4.71 11.53
CA GLY A 196 -14.07 3.64 12.53
C GLY A 196 -15.44 3.19 13.07
N LEU A 197 -16.32 4.14 13.36
CA LEU A 197 -17.70 3.88 13.79
C LEU A 197 -18.49 3.15 12.68
N PHE A 198 -18.40 3.62 11.44
CA PHE A 198 -19.07 3.00 10.30
C PHE A 198 -18.59 1.55 10.09
N VAL A 199 -17.27 1.33 10.12
CA VAL A 199 -16.65 0.02 9.99
C VAL A 199 -17.08 -0.94 11.11
N ALA A 200 -17.12 -0.45 12.35
CA ALA A 200 -17.58 -1.25 13.50
C ALA A 200 -19.08 -1.63 13.37
N LEU A 201 -19.93 -0.70 12.96
CA LEU A 201 -21.35 -0.97 12.74
C LEU A 201 -21.58 -1.93 11.56
N ALA A 202 -20.82 -1.82 10.49
CA ALA A 202 -20.84 -2.78 9.40
C ALA A 202 -20.46 -4.18 9.88
N GLY A 203 -19.39 -4.29 10.69
CA GLY A 203 -18.93 -5.55 11.27
C GLY A 203 -19.96 -6.25 12.17
N VAL A 204 -20.68 -5.49 13.01
CA VAL A 204 -21.69 -6.06 13.91
C VAL A 204 -22.99 -6.49 13.21
N THR A 205 -23.26 -5.96 12.02
CA THR A 205 -24.56 -6.15 11.32
C THR A 205 -24.94 -7.61 11.15
N ALA A 206 -23.99 -8.45 10.68
CA ALA A 206 -24.23 -9.87 10.47
C ALA A 206 -24.46 -10.63 11.80
N ALA A 207 -23.77 -10.23 12.87
CA ALA A 207 -23.92 -10.83 14.19
C ALA A 207 -25.26 -10.43 14.83
N ALA A 208 -25.61 -9.15 14.77
CA ALA A 208 -26.86 -8.60 15.32
C ALA A 208 -28.10 -9.20 14.63
N ARG A 209 -28.10 -9.31 13.29
CA ARG A 209 -29.18 -9.96 12.54
C ARG A 209 -29.36 -11.43 12.90
N ARG A 210 -28.28 -12.16 13.18
CA ARG A 210 -28.34 -13.56 13.61
C ARG A 210 -28.83 -13.69 15.05
N ALA A 211 -28.29 -12.89 15.96
CA ALA A 211 -28.66 -12.90 17.37
C ALA A 211 -30.14 -12.58 17.59
N SER A 212 -30.68 -11.61 16.84
CA SER A 212 -32.09 -11.21 16.95
C SER A 212 -33.09 -12.25 16.45
N ARG A 213 -32.67 -13.23 15.66
CA ARG A 213 -33.53 -14.27 15.09
C ARG A 213 -33.50 -15.59 15.88
N ILE A 214 -32.81 -15.65 17.02
CA ILE A 214 -32.78 -16.84 17.88
C ILE A 214 -34.19 -17.09 18.47
N PRO A 215 -34.79 -18.30 18.24
CA PRO A 215 -36.08 -18.64 18.85
C PRO A 215 -35.96 -18.76 20.38
N PRO A 216 -36.89 -18.24 21.18
CA PRO A 216 -36.82 -18.28 22.65
C PRO A 216 -36.70 -19.71 23.22
N LEU A 217 -37.46 -20.66 22.67
CA LEU A 217 -37.43 -22.07 23.07
C LEU A 217 -36.13 -22.76 22.79
N GLU A 218 -35.45 -22.42 21.68
CA GLU A 218 -34.16 -23.00 21.29
C GLU A 218 -33.00 -22.48 22.17
N ALA A 219 -33.10 -21.24 22.68
CA ALA A 219 -32.13 -20.66 23.59
C ALA A 219 -32.14 -21.31 24.99
N LEU A 220 -33.24 -21.95 25.40
CA LEU A 220 -33.41 -22.64 26.66
C LEU A 220 -33.01 -24.13 26.59
N ARG A 221 -32.90 -24.71 25.40
CA ARG A 221 -32.43 -26.09 25.21
C ARG A 221 -30.92 -26.12 25.26
N GLU A 222 -30.37 -26.64 26.34
CA GLU A 222 -28.94 -26.77 26.61
C GLU A 222 -28.23 -27.79 25.68
N ALA A 223 -29.01 -28.65 24.99
CA ALA A 223 -28.54 -29.74 24.15
C ALA A 223 -28.82 -29.55 22.64
N ALA A 224 -29.08 -28.34 22.18
CA ALA A 224 -29.26 -28.11 20.76
C ALA A 224 -27.91 -28.29 20.04
N ALA A 225 -27.82 -29.35 19.22
CA ALA A 225 -26.70 -29.59 18.32
C ALA A 225 -26.31 -28.29 17.58
N ASP A 226 -25.01 -28.09 17.40
CA ASP A 226 -24.45 -26.90 16.76
C ASP A 226 -25.19 -26.59 15.43
N PRO A 227 -25.82 -25.43 15.25
CA PRO A 227 -26.58 -25.15 14.05
C PRO A 227 -25.66 -25.26 12.84
N ARG A 228 -26.19 -25.76 11.73
CA ARG A 228 -25.47 -26.01 10.48
C ARG A 228 -24.37 -24.97 10.22
N ALA A 229 -23.14 -25.42 10.07
CA ALA A 229 -21.97 -24.55 9.90
C ALA A 229 -22.12 -23.62 8.68
N MET A 230 -22.84 -24.06 7.64
CA MET A 230 -23.14 -23.29 6.44
C MET A 230 -24.62 -22.88 6.39
N THR A 231 -24.85 -21.59 6.35
CA THR A 231 -26.19 -21.00 6.13
C THR A 231 -26.37 -20.62 4.66
N PRO A 232 -27.61 -20.58 4.11
CA PRO A 232 -27.85 -20.12 2.74
C PRO A 232 -27.25 -18.74 2.45
N ALA A 233 -27.33 -17.83 3.43
CA ALA A 233 -26.75 -16.49 3.30
C ALA A 233 -25.22 -16.52 3.14
N ARG A 234 -24.50 -17.42 3.85
CA ARG A 234 -23.06 -17.57 3.70
C ARG A 234 -22.69 -18.13 2.31
N TRP A 235 -23.47 -19.08 1.79
CA TRP A 235 -23.31 -19.56 0.43
C TRP A 235 -23.49 -18.45 -0.59
N VAL A 236 -24.62 -17.74 -0.53
CA VAL A 236 -24.94 -16.67 -1.49
C VAL A 236 -23.88 -15.55 -1.46
N VAL A 237 -23.58 -15.00 -0.28
CA VAL A 237 -22.62 -13.91 -0.16
C VAL A 237 -21.21 -14.38 -0.50
N GLY A 238 -20.81 -15.58 -0.07
CA GLY A 238 -19.49 -16.14 -0.37
C GLY A 238 -19.28 -16.36 -1.87
N LEU A 239 -20.28 -16.94 -2.55
CA LEU A 239 -20.22 -17.15 -3.99
C LEU A 239 -20.29 -15.83 -4.78
N LEU A 240 -21.10 -14.85 -4.34
CA LEU A 240 -21.16 -13.53 -4.95
C LEU A 240 -19.82 -12.79 -4.82
N CYS A 241 -19.20 -12.81 -3.63
CA CYS A 241 -17.87 -12.25 -3.46
C CYS A 241 -16.82 -12.94 -4.34
N GLY A 242 -16.88 -14.28 -4.43
CA GLY A 242 -15.98 -15.05 -5.29
C GLY A 242 -16.16 -14.73 -6.78
N ALA A 243 -17.42 -14.70 -7.22
CA ALA A 243 -17.75 -14.36 -8.61
C ALA A 243 -17.38 -12.91 -8.95
N ALA A 244 -17.68 -11.94 -8.06
CA ALA A 244 -17.32 -10.55 -8.25
C ALA A 244 -15.79 -10.33 -8.26
N GLY A 245 -15.07 -10.97 -7.34
CA GLY A 245 -13.61 -10.93 -7.30
C GLY A 245 -12.97 -11.55 -8.53
N GLY A 246 -13.46 -12.71 -8.97
CA GLY A 246 -13.01 -13.37 -10.20
C GLY A 246 -13.32 -12.57 -11.46
N ALA A 247 -14.53 -11.99 -11.55
CA ALA A 247 -14.90 -11.11 -12.66
C ALA A 247 -14.03 -9.86 -12.72
N LEU A 248 -13.71 -9.27 -11.56
CA LEU A 248 -12.85 -8.09 -11.49
C LEU A 248 -11.42 -8.40 -11.92
N LEU A 249 -10.87 -9.58 -11.52
CA LEU A 249 -9.57 -10.05 -12.03
C LEU A 249 -9.59 -10.27 -13.54
N ALA A 250 -10.62 -10.90 -14.06
CA ALA A 250 -10.75 -11.14 -15.50
C ALA A 250 -10.91 -9.84 -16.31
N ALA A 251 -11.50 -8.81 -15.72
CA ALA A 251 -11.68 -7.50 -16.35
C ALA A 251 -10.43 -6.59 -16.25
N MET A 252 -9.43 -6.94 -15.43
CA MET A 252 -8.24 -6.08 -15.21
C MET A 252 -7.55 -5.61 -16.49
N PRO A 253 -7.32 -6.45 -17.52
CA PRO A 253 -6.66 -6.00 -18.75
C PRO A 253 -7.44 -4.90 -19.49
N SER A 254 -8.77 -4.87 -19.37
CA SER A 254 -9.64 -3.86 -20.02
C SER A 254 -9.77 -2.55 -19.24
N LEU A 255 -9.25 -2.47 -18.01
CA LEU A 255 -9.33 -1.28 -17.18
C LEU A 255 -8.21 -0.28 -17.49
N PRO A 256 -8.45 1.04 -17.31
CA PRO A 256 -7.40 2.05 -17.40
C PRO A 256 -6.28 1.76 -16.37
N LEU A 257 -5.02 2.00 -16.76
CA LEU A 257 -3.82 1.77 -15.95
C LEU A 257 -3.93 2.31 -14.53
N ALA A 258 -4.40 3.56 -14.38
CA ALA A 258 -4.56 4.22 -13.08
C ALA A 258 -5.50 3.49 -12.11
N THR A 259 -6.40 2.65 -12.61
CA THR A 259 -7.40 1.93 -11.79
C THR A 259 -7.06 0.45 -11.58
N ARG A 260 -6.09 -0.11 -12.29
CA ARG A 260 -5.73 -1.55 -12.23
C ARG A 260 -5.28 -1.98 -10.83
N SER A 261 -4.41 -1.21 -10.19
CA SER A 261 -3.92 -1.53 -8.83
C SER A 261 -5.04 -1.53 -7.79
N SER A 262 -5.94 -0.54 -7.84
CA SER A 262 -7.11 -0.47 -6.95
C SER A 262 -8.09 -1.62 -7.22
N ALA A 263 -8.31 -1.98 -8.48
CA ALA A 263 -9.15 -3.10 -8.89
C ALA A 263 -8.56 -4.44 -8.42
N GLY A 264 -7.25 -4.64 -8.55
CA GLY A 264 -6.54 -5.83 -8.07
C GLY A 264 -6.68 -6.01 -6.56
N MET A 265 -6.50 -4.93 -5.79
CA MET A 265 -6.71 -4.96 -4.34
C MET A 265 -8.16 -5.24 -3.96
N GLY A 266 -9.11 -4.62 -4.65
CA GLY A 266 -10.55 -4.88 -4.46
C GLY A 266 -10.93 -6.34 -4.77
N ALA A 267 -10.42 -6.89 -5.86
CA ALA A 267 -10.63 -8.29 -6.25
C ALA A 267 -10.10 -9.24 -5.18
N ALA A 268 -8.89 -9.01 -4.68
CA ALA A 268 -8.29 -9.83 -3.64
C ALA A 268 -9.08 -9.79 -2.33
N MET A 269 -9.56 -8.60 -1.90
CA MET A 269 -10.42 -8.47 -0.72
C MET A 269 -11.73 -9.25 -0.87
N LEU A 270 -12.33 -9.22 -2.06
CA LEU A 270 -13.52 -10.00 -2.38
C LEU A 270 -13.25 -11.51 -2.33
N LEU A 271 -12.13 -11.97 -2.89
CA LEU A 271 -11.73 -13.38 -2.87
C LEU A 271 -11.37 -13.86 -1.46
N LEU A 272 -10.66 -13.04 -0.67
CA LEU A 272 -10.40 -13.34 0.74
C LEU A 272 -11.68 -13.42 1.56
N SER A 273 -12.61 -12.49 1.31
CA SER A 273 -13.94 -12.53 1.95
C SER A 273 -14.72 -13.80 1.56
N SER A 274 -14.68 -14.18 0.29
CA SER A 274 -15.27 -15.40 -0.21
C SER A 274 -14.68 -16.64 0.49
N ALA A 275 -13.36 -16.74 0.52
CA ALA A 275 -12.66 -17.86 1.17
C ALA A 275 -12.95 -17.93 2.68
N ALA A 276 -13.02 -16.77 3.37
CA ALA A 276 -13.38 -16.71 4.78
C ALA A 276 -14.82 -17.12 5.04
N LEU A 277 -15.78 -16.73 4.19
CA LEU A 277 -17.18 -17.12 4.30
C LEU A 277 -17.40 -18.60 3.98
N LEU A 278 -16.70 -19.13 2.97
CA LEU A 278 -16.77 -20.53 2.54
C LEU A 278 -15.81 -21.44 3.31
N SER A 279 -14.98 -20.90 4.20
CA SER A 279 -13.99 -21.66 4.99
C SER A 279 -14.55 -22.90 5.69
N PRO A 280 -15.78 -22.94 6.26
CA PRO A 280 -16.29 -24.17 6.88
C PRO A 280 -16.41 -25.36 5.92
N VAL A 281 -16.64 -25.11 4.63
CA VAL A 281 -16.69 -26.17 3.61
C VAL A 281 -15.28 -26.61 3.24
N LEU A 282 -14.37 -25.64 3.11
CA LEU A 282 -12.97 -25.88 2.71
C LEU A 282 -12.13 -26.55 3.82
N ILE A 283 -12.47 -26.30 5.08
CA ILE A 283 -11.77 -26.87 6.24
C ILE A 283 -11.88 -28.39 6.28
N VAL A 284 -13.07 -28.96 5.99
CA VAL A 284 -13.29 -30.40 6.10
C VAL A 284 -12.34 -31.25 5.24
N PRO A 285 -12.18 -30.97 3.93
CA PRO A 285 -11.20 -31.72 3.12
C PRO A 285 -9.76 -31.43 3.53
N LEU A 286 -9.43 -30.17 3.89
CA LEU A 286 -8.09 -29.80 4.32
C LEU A 286 -7.67 -30.53 5.60
N VAL A 287 -8.55 -30.62 6.61
CA VAL A 287 -8.28 -31.37 7.85
C VAL A 287 -8.01 -32.83 7.54
N ARG A 288 -8.78 -33.44 6.65
CA ARG A 288 -8.58 -34.83 6.26
C ARG A 288 -7.21 -35.08 5.61
N VAL A 289 -6.74 -34.12 4.83
CA VAL A 289 -5.43 -34.19 4.16
C VAL A 289 -4.30 -33.93 5.14
N VAL A 290 -4.35 -32.81 5.89
CA VAL A 290 -3.27 -32.36 6.77
C VAL A 290 -3.05 -33.30 7.96
N VAL A 291 -4.13 -33.86 8.54
CA VAL A 291 -4.02 -34.77 9.69
C VAL A 291 -3.75 -36.22 9.27
N ARG A 292 -3.82 -36.54 7.99
CA ARG A 292 -3.61 -37.90 7.49
C ARG A 292 -2.33 -38.57 8.00
N PRO A 293 -1.15 -37.91 8.08
CA PRO A 293 0.07 -38.55 8.58
C PRO A 293 0.01 -38.91 10.08
N TRP A 294 -0.87 -38.27 10.86
CA TRP A 294 -0.95 -38.44 12.33
C TRP A 294 -2.17 -39.25 12.78
N GLN A 295 -2.98 -39.75 11.85
CA GLN A 295 -4.23 -40.48 12.17
C GLN A 295 -4.01 -41.73 13.03
N GLY A 296 -2.82 -42.33 12.99
CA GLY A 296 -2.46 -43.48 13.80
C GLY A 296 -2.12 -43.17 15.26
N THR A 297 -2.08 -41.91 15.66
CA THR A 297 -1.77 -41.50 17.04
C THR A 297 -3.05 -41.10 17.78
N PRO A 298 -3.15 -41.37 19.12
CA PRO A 298 -4.29 -40.92 19.91
C PRO A 298 -4.51 -39.39 19.85
N THR A 299 -3.43 -38.62 19.84
CA THR A 299 -3.48 -37.15 19.71
C THR A 299 -4.02 -36.73 18.35
N GLY A 300 -3.57 -37.35 17.25
CA GLY A 300 -4.03 -37.03 15.89
C GLY A 300 -5.50 -37.37 15.69
N MET A 301 -5.97 -38.48 16.25
CA MET A 301 -7.39 -38.86 16.23
C MET A 301 -8.26 -37.83 16.98
N LEU A 302 -7.85 -37.43 18.20
CA LEU A 302 -8.57 -36.42 18.99
C LEU A 302 -8.59 -35.05 18.29
N VAL A 303 -7.48 -34.62 17.71
CA VAL A 303 -7.38 -33.36 16.96
C VAL A 303 -8.30 -33.40 15.74
N ARG A 304 -8.30 -34.50 14.99
CA ARG A 304 -9.17 -34.67 13.81
C ARG A 304 -10.64 -34.59 14.18
N GLU A 305 -11.07 -35.41 15.14
CA GLU A 305 -12.48 -35.45 15.54
C GLU A 305 -12.92 -34.15 16.23
N GLY A 306 -12.08 -33.57 17.09
CA GLY A 306 -12.33 -32.26 17.73
C GLY A 306 -12.44 -31.12 16.72
N THR A 307 -11.67 -31.18 15.63
CA THR A 307 -11.74 -30.20 14.53
C THR A 307 -12.96 -30.40 13.65
N LEU A 308 -13.27 -31.65 13.28
CA LEU A 308 -14.43 -31.98 12.43
C LEU A 308 -15.77 -31.74 13.13
N THR A 309 -15.85 -31.96 14.45
CA THR A 309 -17.05 -31.63 15.25
C THR A 309 -17.17 -30.13 15.52
N GLY A 310 -16.03 -29.40 15.59
CA GLY A 310 -15.96 -27.97 15.85
C GLY A 310 -15.58 -27.12 14.62
N VAL A 311 -15.98 -27.50 13.39
CA VAL A 311 -15.59 -26.80 12.14
C VAL A 311 -15.81 -25.30 12.19
N ARG A 312 -16.91 -24.84 12.79
CA ARG A 312 -17.24 -23.41 12.91
C ARG A 312 -16.24 -22.66 13.80
N ARG A 313 -15.78 -23.30 14.88
CA ARG A 313 -14.75 -22.74 15.77
C ARG A 313 -13.42 -22.63 15.05
N VAL A 314 -13.02 -23.70 14.37
CA VAL A 314 -11.77 -23.71 13.58
C VAL A 314 -11.83 -22.66 12.48
N ALA A 315 -12.97 -22.51 11.79
CA ALA A 315 -13.18 -21.48 10.78
C ALA A 315 -13.02 -20.05 11.37
N SER A 316 -13.55 -19.80 12.59
CA SER A 316 -13.41 -18.47 13.21
C SER A 316 -11.98 -18.14 13.65
N THR A 317 -11.15 -19.15 13.92
CA THR A 317 -9.73 -18.97 14.24
C THR A 317 -8.86 -18.91 12.97
N ALA A 318 -9.17 -19.72 11.98
CA ALA A 318 -8.44 -19.75 10.70
C ALA A 318 -8.67 -18.49 9.86
N ALA A 319 -9.83 -17.87 9.97
CA ALA A 319 -10.23 -16.75 9.12
C ALA A 319 -9.36 -15.47 9.31
N PRO A 320 -9.00 -15.01 10.53
CA PRO A 320 -8.02 -13.93 10.68
C PRO A 320 -6.65 -14.27 10.10
N VAL A 321 -6.18 -15.51 10.29
CA VAL A 321 -4.90 -15.97 9.75
C VAL A 321 -4.94 -15.98 8.22
N LEU A 322 -6.05 -16.49 7.62
CA LEU A 322 -6.29 -16.47 6.18
C LEU A 322 -6.18 -15.04 5.63
N ALA A 323 -6.85 -14.07 6.28
CA ALA A 323 -6.82 -12.69 5.85
C ALA A 323 -5.38 -12.12 5.93
N THR A 324 -4.69 -12.31 7.05
CA THR A 324 -3.34 -11.75 7.25
C THR A 324 -2.31 -12.39 6.32
N VAL A 325 -2.25 -13.71 6.24
CA VAL A 325 -1.32 -14.40 5.34
C VAL A 325 -1.66 -14.08 3.88
N GLY A 326 -2.94 -14.10 3.51
CA GLY A 326 -3.38 -13.78 2.16
C GLY A 326 -3.01 -12.37 1.74
N LEU A 327 -3.24 -11.38 2.60
CA LEU A 327 -2.87 -9.99 2.34
C LEU A 327 -1.35 -9.79 2.27
N THR A 328 -0.59 -10.41 3.19
CA THR A 328 0.88 -10.35 3.17
C THR A 328 1.45 -10.91 1.87
N VAL A 329 1.01 -12.09 1.46
CA VAL A 329 1.48 -12.74 0.21
C VAL A 329 1.08 -11.91 -1.00
N LEU A 330 -0.15 -11.38 -1.01
CA LEU A 330 -0.63 -10.55 -2.11
C LEU A 330 0.20 -9.27 -2.25
N LEU A 331 0.36 -8.52 -1.16
CA LEU A 331 1.03 -7.21 -1.20
C LEU A 331 2.52 -7.37 -1.53
N ALA A 332 3.23 -8.20 -0.77
CA ALA A 332 4.65 -8.42 -1.02
C ALA A 332 4.89 -9.08 -2.38
N GLY A 333 4.00 -9.98 -2.81
CA GLY A 333 4.08 -10.61 -4.13
C GLY A 333 3.75 -9.65 -5.28
N THR A 334 2.81 -8.72 -5.10
CA THR A 334 2.50 -7.68 -6.09
C THR A 334 3.68 -6.75 -6.27
N VAL A 335 4.27 -6.28 -5.17
CA VAL A 335 5.46 -5.41 -5.21
C VAL A 335 6.59 -6.12 -5.92
N ALA A 336 6.97 -7.31 -5.49
CA ALA A 336 8.06 -8.08 -6.11
C ALA A 336 7.80 -8.40 -7.60
N THR A 337 6.54 -8.61 -8.00
CA THR A 337 6.18 -8.85 -9.41
C THR A 337 6.33 -7.57 -10.23
N ILE A 338 5.94 -6.40 -9.69
CA ILE A 338 6.08 -5.10 -10.34
C ILE A 338 7.56 -4.73 -10.47
N GLU A 339 8.39 -4.94 -9.43
CA GLU A 339 9.84 -4.71 -9.46
C GLU A 339 10.52 -5.50 -10.58
N VAL A 340 10.23 -6.81 -10.68
CA VAL A 340 10.75 -7.66 -11.76
C VAL A 340 10.26 -7.17 -13.13
N ALA A 341 9.00 -6.79 -13.25
CA ALA A 341 8.40 -6.28 -14.47
C ALA A 341 9.07 -4.97 -14.93
N THR A 342 9.25 -4.02 -14.01
CA THR A 342 9.93 -2.75 -14.26
C THR A 342 11.39 -2.99 -14.69
N GLY A 343 12.10 -3.88 -13.99
CA GLY A 343 13.48 -4.23 -14.35
C GLY A 343 13.62 -4.82 -15.75
N ILE A 344 12.69 -5.68 -16.17
CA ILE A 344 12.65 -6.26 -17.51
C ILE A 344 12.35 -5.18 -18.56
N ASP A 345 11.38 -4.31 -18.32
CA ASP A 345 10.97 -3.28 -19.26
C ASP A 345 12.06 -2.22 -19.45
N GLU A 346 12.62 -1.70 -18.36
CA GLU A 346 13.70 -0.71 -18.40
C GLU A 346 14.96 -1.28 -19.08
N THR A 347 15.38 -2.49 -18.72
CA THR A 347 16.53 -3.14 -19.35
C THR A 347 16.34 -3.32 -20.86
N ALA A 348 15.11 -3.56 -21.29
CA ALA A 348 14.80 -3.76 -22.69
C ALA A 348 14.66 -2.47 -23.50
N ARG A 349 14.33 -1.36 -22.85
CA ARG A 349 14.31 -0.02 -23.48
C ARG A 349 15.71 0.42 -23.90
N TYR A 350 16.74 -0.03 -23.18
CA TYR A 350 18.13 0.34 -23.41
C TYR A 350 18.95 -0.85 -23.91
N PRO A 351 19.02 -1.09 -25.22
CA PRO A 351 19.76 -2.22 -25.80
C PRO A 351 21.29 -2.01 -25.77
N ALA A 352 21.80 -1.40 -24.71
CA ALA A 352 23.21 -1.11 -24.51
C ALA A 352 23.74 -1.82 -23.26
N ALA A 353 25.05 -2.01 -23.22
CA ALA A 353 25.67 -2.70 -22.09
C ALA A 353 25.84 -1.81 -20.87
N ASP A 354 26.15 -0.51 -21.07
CA ASP A 354 26.53 0.42 -20.01
C ASP A 354 25.80 1.77 -20.15
N VAL A 355 25.64 2.46 -19.03
CA VAL A 355 25.17 3.84 -18.96
C VAL A 355 26.19 4.70 -18.23
N LEU A 356 26.32 5.95 -18.64
CA LEU A 356 27.05 6.99 -17.94
C LEU A 356 26.04 7.86 -17.19
N VAL A 357 26.21 7.96 -15.90
CA VAL A 357 25.34 8.75 -15.01
C VAL A 357 26.14 9.81 -14.25
N PRO A 358 25.51 10.91 -13.83
CA PRO A 358 26.19 11.92 -13.02
C PRO A 358 26.60 11.32 -11.67
N ASP A 359 27.77 11.73 -11.19
CA ASP A 359 28.30 11.36 -9.88
C ASP A 359 28.50 12.62 -9.04
N GLY A 360 27.56 12.88 -8.10
CA GLY A 360 27.57 14.07 -7.26
C GLY A 360 27.27 15.38 -8.01
N THR A 361 26.80 15.32 -9.25
CA THR A 361 26.44 16.50 -10.07
C THR A 361 24.98 16.42 -10.50
N PRO A 362 24.30 17.56 -10.78
CA PRO A 362 22.90 17.58 -11.21
C PRO A 362 22.67 16.98 -12.61
N GLY A 363 23.75 16.72 -13.36
CA GLY A 363 23.74 16.14 -14.69
C GLY A 363 25.12 16.01 -15.30
N LEU A 364 25.22 15.34 -16.43
CA LEU A 364 26.47 15.19 -17.18
C LEU A 364 26.80 16.49 -17.92
N SER A 365 28.03 16.97 -17.78
CA SER A 365 28.53 18.13 -18.50
C SER A 365 28.63 17.85 -20.02
N ALA A 366 28.58 18.92 -20.84
CA ALA A 366 28.76 18.80 -22.28
C ALA A 366 30.12 18.16 -22.64
N ALA A 367 31.15 18.47 -21.85
CA ALA A 367 32.49 17.87 -22.02
C ALA A 367 32.48 16.36 -21.76
N ALA A 368 31.79 15.91 -20.70
CA ALA A 368 31.66 14.49 -20.37
C ALA A 368 30.99 13.71 -21.50
N VAL A 369 29.94 14.27 -22.07
CA VAL A 369 29.18 13.65 -23.16
C VAL A 369 29.96 13.66 -24.47
N THR A 370 30.63 14.76 -24.80
CA THR A 370 31.45 14.87 -26.02
C THR A 370 32.61 13.89 -25.99
N ALA A 371 33.21 13.68 -24.81
CA ALA A 371 34.27 12.69 -24.63
C ALA A 371 33.87 11.26 -25.00
N GLN A 372 32.57 10.94 -24.89
CA GLN A 372 32.00 9.65 -25.28
C GLN A 372 31.69 9.55 -26.79
N GLY A 373 31.84 10.62 -27.53
CA GLY A 373 31.47 10.69 -28.97
C GLY A 373 29.96 10.56 -29.20
N ALA A 374 29.17 10.93 -28.21
CA ALA A 374 27.73 10.78 -28.23
C ALA A 374 27.02 12.14 -28.36
N HIS A 375 25.75 12.07 -28.77
CA HIS A 375 24.86 13.24 -28.82
C HIS A 375 23.81 13.10 -27.71
N PRO A 376 23.97 13.83 -26.59
CA PRO A 376 23.10 13.67 -25.44
C PRO A 376 21.71 14.20 -25.66
N GLU A 377 20.76 13.62 -24.96
CA GLU A 377 19.47 14.21 -24.72
C GLU A 377 19.63 15.32 -23.67
N LEU A 378 19.08 16.49 -23.93
CA LEU A 378 19.23 17.66 -23.06
C LEU A 378 17.90 17.90 -22.33
N THR A 379 17.93 17.97 -21.01
CA THR A 379 16.75 18.31 -20.24
C THR A 379 16.66 19.83 -20.03
N THR A 380 15.53 20.42 -20.40
CA THR A 380 15.27 21.87 -20.21
C THR A 380 13.85 22.08 -19.68
N ARG A 381 13.57 23.28 -19.20
CA ARG A 381 12.23 23.71 -18.77
C ARG A 381 11.62 24.66 -19.77
N LEU A 382 10.32 24.51 -20.02
CA LEU A 382 9.57 25.28 -20.99
C LEU A 382 8.26 25.76 -20.41
N LEU A 383 7.79 26.92 -20.91
CA LEU A 383 6.39 27.29 -20.84
C LEU A 383 5.74 27.00 -22.20
N ILE A 384 4.69 26.23 -22.20
CA ILE A 384 3.95 25.85 -23.42
C ILE A 384 2.57 26.50 -23.33
N THR A 385 2.22 27.31 -24.33
CA THR A 385 0.94 28.03 -24.39
C THR A 385 0.14 27.60 -25.59
N HIS A 386 -1.15 27.28 -25.39
CA HIS A 386 -2.11 27.01 -26.42
C HIS A 386 -3.42 27.75 -26.12
N GLY A 387 -3.78 28.73 -26.98
CA GLY A 387 -4.88 29.65 -26.70
C GLY A 387 -4.63 30.49 -25.44
N ASP A 388 -5.50 30.36 -24.45
CA ASP A 388 -5.44 31.03 -23.14
C ASP A 388 -4.81 30.16 -22.02
N ARG A 389 -4.41 28.94 -22.37
CA ARG A 389 -3.86 27.97 -21.41
C ARG A 389 -2.35 27.88 -21.50
N THR A 390 -1.69 27.91 -20.36
CA THR A 390 -0.23 27.81 -20.26
C THR A 390 0.14 26.72 -19.26
N ALA A 391 1.10 25.87 -19.62
CA ALA A 391 1.64 24.82 -18.77
C ALA A 391 3.17 24.92 -18.70
N GLY A 392 3.74 24.91 -17.48
CA GLY A 392 5.20 24.80 -17.27
C GLY A 392 5.60 23.31 -17.24
N ARG A 393 6.58 22.92 -18.06
CA ARG A 393 7.02 21.52 -18.18
C ARG A 393 8.53 21.39 -18.31
N SER A 394 9.05 20.26 -17.82
CA SER A 394 10.37 19.78 -18.22
C SER A 394 10.22 19.08 -19.55
N ALA A 395 11.12 19.31 -20.48
CA ALA A 395 11.15 18.69 -21.80
C ALA A 395 12.54 18.15 -22.14
N THR A 396 12.56 17.07 -22.88
CA THR A 396 13.78 16.43 -23.36
C THR A 396 14.09 16.89 -24.78
N GLY A 397 15.27 17.45 -24.98
CA GLY A 397 15.79 17.83 -26.30
C GLY A 397 16.17 16.59 -27.11
N ARG A 398 15.24 16.07 -27.90
CA ARG A 398 15.41 14.85 -28.71
C ARG A 398 14.86 15.08 -30.12
N GLY A 399 15.56 14.62 -31.13
CA GLY A 399 15.07 14.66 -32.52
C GLY A 399 14.85 16.07 -33.05
N ASP A 400 13.89 16.21 -33.99
CA ASP A 400 13.59 17.45 -34.72
C ASP A 400 12.12 17.89 -34.60
N ALA A 401 11.30 17.22 -33.81
CA ALA A 401 9.85 17.48 -33.71
C ALA A 401 9.42 17.69 -32.26
N LEU A 402 8.27 18.39 -32.08
CA LEU A 402 7.64 18.54 -30.76
C LEU A 402 6.70 17.35 -30.51
N ALA A 403 6.89 16.68 -29.38
CA ALA A 403 5.88 15.80 -28.82
C ALA A 403 5.46 16.32 -27.45
N LEU A 404 4.17 16.21 -27.13
CA LEU A 404 3.63 16.54 -25.80
C LEU A 404 3.33 15.26 -25.03
N ASP A 405 3.56 15.28 -23.73
CA ASP A 405 3.03 14.23 -22.87
C ASP A 405 1.50 14.32 -22.76
N ARG A 406 0.84 13.20 -22.44
CA ARG A 406 -0.64 13.12 -22.42
C ARG A 406 -1.27 14.08 -21.41
N LEU A 407 -0.59 14.36 -20.29
CA LEU A 407 -1.09 15.30 -19.28
C LEU A 407 -1.03 16.73 -19.80
N SER A 408 0.11 17.13 -20.39
CA SER A 408 0.29 18.44 -21.01
C SER A 408 -0.70 18.67 -22.16
N ALA A 409 -0.87 17.68 -23.01
CA ALA A 409 -1.86 17.72 -24.10
C ALA A 409 -3.28 17.95 -23.57
N GLY A 410 -3.66 17.25 -22.50
CA GLY A 410 -4.97 17.40 -21.85
C GLY A 410 -5.16 18.76 -21.18
N GLU A 411 -4.16 19.25 -20.42
CA GLU A 411 -4.21 20.55 -19.75
C GLU A 411 -4.32 21.72 -20.76
N LEU A 412 -3.52 21.66 -21.82
CA LEU A 412 -3.48 22.68 -22.86
C LEU A 412 -4.66 22.57 -23.83
N GLY A 413 -5.32 21.41 -23.88
CA GLY A 413 -6.32 21.11 -24.91
C GLY A 413 -5.71 21.10 -26.32
N ALA A 414 -4.44 20.68 -26.44
CA ALA A 414 -3.70 20.63 -27.71
C ALA A 414 -3.53 19.19 -28.15
N GLY A 415 -3.85 18.92 -29.43
CA GLY A 415 -3.71 17.63 -30.09
C GLY A 415 -2.64 17.63 -31.20
N VAL A 416 -2.45 16.45 -31.79
CA VAL A 416 -1.54 16.32 -32.95
C VAL A 416 -2.00 17.21 -34.10
N GLY A 417 -1.11 18.04 -34.64
CA GLY A 417 -1.37 19.02 -35.69
C GLY A 417 -1.62 20.44 -35.19
N ASP A 418 -1.94 20.63 -33.90
CA ASP A 418 -2.12 21.96 -33.32
C ASP A 418 -0.79 22.68 -33.19
N THR A 419 -0.82 24.02 -33.26
CA THR A 419 0.39 24.82 -33.08
C THR A 419 0.39 25.44 -31.70
N VAL A 420 1.44 25.16 -30.93
CA VAL A 420 1.65 25.71 -29.59
C VAL A 420 2.82 26.71 -29.57
N THR A 421 2.75 27.69 -28.70
CA THR A 421 3.84 28.65 -28.45
C THR A 421 4.69 28.10 -27.30
N ILE A 422 5.99 27.96 -27.53
CA ILE A 422 6.97 27.54 -26.54
C ILE A 422 7.81 28.73 -26.18
N ARG A 423 7.87 29.04 -24.88
CA ARG A 423 8.81 30.03 -24.31
C ARG A 423 9.91 29.27 -23.59
N PHE A 424 11.15 29.56 -23.97
CA PHE A 424 12.37 28.98 -23.39
C PHE A 424 12.83 29.71 -22.14
N VAL A 425 13.84 29.17 -21.44
CA VAL A 425 14.42 29.76 -20.23
C VAL A 425 15.05 31.13 -20.45
N ASP A 426 15.53 31.42 -21.65
CA ASP A 426 16.06 32.72 -22.07
C ASP A 426 14.98 33.75 -22.43
N GLY A 427 13.71 33.37 -22.31
CA GLY A 427 12.56 34.20 -22.66
C GLY A 427 12.18 34.23 -24.15
N ALA A 428 12.95 33.57 -25.01
CA ALA A 428 12.63 33.49 -26.45
C ALA A 428 11.40 32.63 -26.69
N GLU A 429 10.58 33.03 -27.70
CA GLU A 429 9.37 32.30 -28.07
C GLU A 429 9.49 31.70 -29.46
N THR A 430 9.00 30.48 -29.58
CA THR A 430 8.91 29.79 -30.89
C THR A 430 7.58 29.06 -30.98
N LYS A 431 6.96 29.09 -32.18
CA LYS A 431 5.75 28.33 -32.46
C LYS A 431 6.11 27.02 -33.12
N LEU A 432 5.64 25.91 -32.55
CA LEU A 432 5.88 24.58 -33.09
C LEU A 432 4.58 23.79 -33.22
N PRO A 433 4.43 23.02 -34.31
CA PRO A 433 3.32 22.09 -34.45
C PRO A 433 3.57 20.87 -33.56
N VAL A 434 2.54 20.36 -32.90
CA VAL A 434 2.56 19.12 -32.13
C VAL A 434 2.58 17.95 -33.13
N ALA A 435 3.69 17.25 -33.22
CA ALA A 435 3.86 16.11 -34.12
C ALA A 435 3.33 14.80 -33.50
N ALA A 436 3.37 14.66 -32.18
CA ALA A 436 2.91 13.46 -31.48
C ALA A 436 2.44 13.80 -30.07
N VAL A 437 1.60 12.93 -29.49
CA VAL A 437 1.26 12.90 -28.08
C VAL A 437 1.72 11.55 -27.53
N GLY A 438 2.61 11.56 -26.54
CA GLY A 438 3.27 10.38 -26.00
C GLY A 438 3.35 10.38 -24.48
N ASP A 439 4.37 9.76 -23.96
CA ASP A 439 4.58 9.65 -22.51
C ASP A 439 5.50 10.75 -21.96
N GLU A 440 6.29 11.40 -22.81
CA GLU A 440 7.21 12.49 -22.46
C GLU A 440 7.04 13.68 -23.40
N THR A 441 7.24 14.90 -22.85
CA THR A 441 7.37 16.11 -23.68
C THR A 441 8.79 16.18 -24.24
N SER A 442 8.91 16.20 -25.58
CA SER A 442 10.19 16.37 -26.28
C SER A 442 10.13 17.48 -27.30
N ILE A 443 11.27 18.18 -27.47
CA ILE A 443 11.42 19.28 -28.42
C ILE A 443 12.69 19.11 -29.26
N PRO A 444 12.78 19.81 -30.41
CA PRO A 444 14.01 19.76 -31.22
C PRO A 444 15.25 20.13 -30.42
N ARG A 445 16.20 19.19 -30.36
CA ARG A 445 17.44 19.35 -29.58
C ARG A 445 18.21 20.63 -29.93
N ARG A 446 18.19 21.04 -31.21
CA ARG A 446 18.82 22.28 -31.68
C ARG A 446 18.28 23.51 -30.96
N LEU A 447 16.98 23.54 -30.65
CA LEU A 447 16.35 24.65 -29.93
C LEU A 447 16.77 24.67 -28.47
N VAL A 448 16.89 23.52 -27.82
CA VAL A 448 17.43 23.47 -26.45
C VAL A 448 18.84 24.04 -26.42
N ARG A 449 19.73 23.59 -27.31
CA ARG A 449 21.10 24.11 -27.39
C ARG A 449 21.16 25.62 -27.65
N GLN A 450 20.24 26.15 -28.44
CA GLN A 450 20.19 27.56 -28.79
C GLN A 450 19.70 28.43 -27.63
N HIS A 451 18.71 27.96 -26.86
CA HIS A 451 17.97 28.75 -25.85
C HIS A 451 18.27 28.34 -24.40
N ASP A 452 18.95 27.21 -24.21
CA ASP A 452 19.42 26.72 -22.91
C ASP A 452 20.80 26.04 -23.09
N PRO A 453 21.87 26.84 -23.29
CA PRO A 453 23.22 26.30 -23.52
C PRO A 453 23.76 25.52 -22.32
N ASP A 454 23.25 25.78 -21.12
CA ASP A 454 23.62 25.14 -19.86
C ASP A 454 22.81 23.88 -19.54
N ALA A 455 21.90 23.48 -20.43
CA ALA A 455 21.12 22.26 -20.26
C ALA A 455 22.03 21.03 -20.12
N LEU A 456 21.80 20.27 -19.05
CA LEU A 456 22.57 19.08 -18.71
C LEU A 456 21.86 17.80 -19.20
N THR A 457 22.64 16.76 -19.37
CA THR A 457 22.15 15.41 -19.70
C THR A 457 21.94 14.61 -18.43
N GLY A 458 20.77 14.05 -18.22
CA GLY A 458 20.47 13.23 -17.04
C GLY A 458 21.23 11.91 -17.05
N MET A 459 21.26 11.22 -18.20
CA MET A 459 22.03 10.00 -18.39
C MET A 459 22.43 9.84 -19.86
N LEU A 460 23.45 9.01 -20.13
CA LEU A 460 23.89 8.69 -21.47
C LEU A 460 24.03 7.19 -21.63
N VAL A 461 23.30 6.63 -22.60
CA VAL A 461 23.40 5.21 -22.94
C VAL A 461 24.61 4.97 -23.84
N LEU A 462 25.51 4.07 -23.44
CA LEU A 462 26.77 3.82 -24.11
C LEU A 462 26.69 2.53 -24.92
N ARG A 463 27.20 2.61 -26.16
CA ARG A 463 27.39 1.43 -27.02
C ARG A 463 28.83 0.93 -27.03
N LYS A 464 29.71 1.65 -26.34
CA LYS A 464 31.16 1.35 -26.23
C LYS A 464 31.58 1.54 -24.77
N PRO A 465 32.66 0.93 -24.32
CA PRO A 465 33.19 1.16 -22.99
C PRO A 465 33.33 2.66 -22.68
N ALA A 466 32.96 3.07 -21.49
CA ALA A 466 32.98 4.46 -21.06
C ALA A 466 34.40 5.00 -20.98
N VAL A 467 34.59 6.23 -21.44
CA VAL A 467 35.80 7.00 -21.13
C VAL A 467 35.58 7.66 -19.76
N ALA A 468 36.51 7.44 -18.82
CA ALA A 468 36.43 8.02 -17.49
C ALA A 468 36.51 9.55 -17.57
N VAL A 469 35.52 10.22 -17.02
CA VAL A 469 35.40 11.68 -16.97
C VAL A 469 35.00 12.13 -15.56
N PRO A 470 35.52 13.25 -15.06
CA PRO A 470 35.16 13.77 -13.75
C PRO A 470 33.65 14.09 -13.65
N GLY A 471 33.04 13.77 -12.49
CA GLY A 471 31.62 14.01 -12.23
C GLY A 471 30.66 13.07 -12.93
N ALA A 472 31.18 11.94 -13.46
CA ALA A 472 30.35 10.89 -14.05
C ALA A 472 30.90 9.51 -13.70
N ARG A 473 29.99 8.54 -13.52
CA ARG A 473 30.32 7.12 -13.33
C ARG A 473 29.65 6.27 -14.40
N SER A 474 30.32 5.22 -14.81
CA SER A 474 29.76 4.23 -15.72
C SER A 474 29.28 3.02 -14.95
N LEU A 475 28.07 2.57 -15.25
CA LEU A 475 27.45 1.38 -14.66
C LEU A 475 26.88 0.50 -15.76
N PRO A 476 26.92 -0.84 -15.60
CA PRO A 476 26.10 -1.73 -16.42
C PRO A 476 24.62 -1.33 -16.30
N ILE A 477 23.88 -1.42 -17.41
CA ILE A 477 22.48 -1.00 -17.44
C ILE A 477 21.63 -1.71 -16.37
N HIS A 478 21.87 -3.00 -16.15
CA HIS A 478 21.15 -3.76 -15.14
C HIS A 478 21.45 -3.28 -13.71
N GLU A 479 22.68 -2.85 -13.43
CA GLU A 479 23.08 -2.31 -12.13
C GLU A 479 22.48 -0.93 -11.90
N PHE A 480 22.43 -0.08 -12.92
CA PHE A 480 21.77 1.21 -12.88
C PHE A 480 20.27 1.07 -12.59
N VAL A 481 19.58 0.19 -13.33
CA VAL A 481 18.16 -0.08 -13.14
C VAL A 481 17.87 -0.65 -11.73
N MET A 482 18.74 -1.56 -11.26
CA MET A 482 18.60 -2.10 -9.91
C MET A 482 18.85 -1.04 -8.82
N GLU A 483 19.81 -0.13 -9.00
CA GLU A 483 20.09 0.95 -8.06
C GLU A 483 18.91 1.93 -7.97
N GLU A 484 18.27 2.25 -9.10
CA GLU A 484 17.06 3.10 -9.14
C GLU A 484 15.87 2.40 -8.48
N ILE A 485 15.67 1.10 -8.79
CA ILE A 485 14.65 0.26 -8.15
C ILE A 485 14.91 0.10 -6.65
N ASP A 486 16.16 -0.11 -6.21
CA ASP A 486 16.51 -0.26 -4.79
C ASP A 486 16.25 1.02 -3.97
N GLN A 487 16.34 2.19 -4.58
CA GLN A 487 15.98 3.45 -3.89
C GLN A 487 14.46 3.54 -3.67
N GLU A 488 13.65 3.24 -4.67
CA GLU A 488 12.18 3.16 -4.54
C GLU A 488 11.78 1.96 -3.66
N GLY A 489 12.45 0.82 -3.80
CA GLY A 489 12.18 -0.44 -3.09
C GLY A 489 12.31 -0.32 -1.57
N ARG A 490 13.33 0.39 -1.07
CA ARG A 490 13.49 0.61 0.38
C ARG A 490 12.30 1.31 1.03
N LEU A 491 11.64 2.19 0.28
CA LEU A 491 10.43 2.89 0.73
C LEU A 491 9.25 1.94 0.80
N ILE A 492 9.07 1.15 -0.25
CA ILE A 492 8.01 0.16 -0.36
C ILE A 492 8.18 -0.91 0.72
N ASP A 493 9.42 -1.35 0.98
CA ASP A 493 9.74 -2.32 2.04
C ASP A 493 9.37 -1.81 3.43
N LEU A 494 9.65 -0.55 3.75
CA LEU A 494 9.25 0.06 5.01
C LEU A 494 7.72 0.03 5.18
N PHE A 495 6.99 0.39 4.14
CA PHE A 495 5.53 0.33 4.14
C PHE A 495 5.00 -1.09 4.26
N LEU A 496 5.61 -2.04 3.56
CA LEU A 496 5.26 -3.46 3.68
C LEU A 496 5.46 -3.95 5.12
N VAL A 497 6.58 -3.61 5.75
CA VAL A 497 6.85 -3.97 7.16
C VAL A 497 5.81 -3.35 8.09
N ALA A 498 5.47 -2.06 7.91
CA ALA A 498 4.44 -1.40 8.70
C ALA A 498 3.06 -2.06 8.51
N LEU A 499 2.70 -2.36 7.28
CA LEU A 499 1.43 -2.97 6.91
C LEU A 499 1.31 -4.41 7.42
N ILE A 500 2.38 -5.20 7.26
CA ILE A 500 2.47 -6.57 7.80
C ILE A 500 2.42 -6.53 9.34
N GLY A 501 3.11 -5.59 9.97
CA GLY A 501 3.07 -5.38 11.41
C GLY A 501 1.66 -5.05 11.92
N LEU A 502 0.96 -4.16 11.22
CA LEU A 502 -0.42 -3.81 11.54
C LEU A 502 -1.36 -5.01 11.40
N THR A 503 -1.31 -5.72 10.27
CA THR A 503 -2.17 -6.89 10.03
C THR A 503 -1.85 -8.04 10.99
N ALA A 504 -0.58 -8.26 11.32
CA ALA A 504 -0.17 -9.22 12.35
C ALA A 504 -0.69 -8.82 13.74
N GLY A 505 -0.66 -7.54 14.09
CA GLY A 505 -1.23 -7.02 15.34
C GLY A 505 -2.74 -7.26 15.44
N TYR A 506 -3.49 -6.96 14.38
CA TYR A 506 -4.93 -7.28 14.31
C TYR A 506 -5.18 -8.77 14.46
N THR A 507 -4.38 -9.60 13.79
CA THR A 507 -4.51 -11.07 13.89
C THR A 507 -4.20 -11.57 15.28
N ALA A 508 -3.18 -11.01 15.94
CA ALA A 508 -2.85 -11.34 17.32
C ALA A 508 -4.04 -11.12 18.25
N ILE A 509 -4.70 -9.98 18.13
CA ILE A 509 -5.90 -9.66 18.92
C ILE A 509 -7.04 -10.61 18.57
N ALA A 510 -7.32 -10.85 17.29
CA ALA A 510 -8.42 -11.70 16.85
C ALA A 510 -8.23 -13.16 17.23
N VAL A 511 -7.06 -13.74 16.96
CA VAL A 511 -6.72 -15.13 17.28
C VAL A 511 -6.64 -15.31 18.80
N GLY A 512 -5.98 -14.37 19.51
CA GLY A 512 -5.88 -14.39 20.96
C GLY A 512 -7.25 -14.40 21.62
N ASN A 513 -8.13 -13.46 21.25
CA ASN A 513 -9.48 -13.39 21.78
C ASN A 513 -10.31 -14.64 21.46
N THR A 514 -10.26 -15.12 20.21
CA THR A 514 -11.02 -16.31 19.77
C THR A 514 -10.57 -17.57 20.50
N LEU A 515 -9.25 -17.78 20.65
CA LEU A 515 -8.70 -18.97 21.32
C LEU A 515 -8.91 -18.91 22.83
N LEU A 516 -8.73 -17.76 23.48
CA LEU A 516 -9.03 -17.58 24.90
C LEU A 516 -10.49 -17.92 25.22
N MET A 517 -11.41 -17.42 24.41
CA MET A 517 -12.83 -17.69 24.61
C MET A 517 -13.20 -19.14 24.26
N ALA A 518 -12.63 -19.72 23.19
CA ALA A 518 -12.87 -21.10 22.79
C ALA A 518 -12.36 -22.09 23.84
N THR A 519 -11.19 -21.84 24.43
CA THR A 519 -10.62 -22.68 25.51
C THR A 519 -11.42 -22.53 26.80
N ALA A 520 -11.89 -21.33 27.14
CA ALA A 520 -12.74 -21.09 28.30
C ALA A 520 -14.07 -21.84 28.21
N ALA A 521 -14.69 -21.90 27.03
CA ALA A 521 -15.95 -22.62 26.81
C ALA A 521 -15.80 -24.15 26.94
N ARG A 522 -14.59 -24.70 26.73
CA ARG A 522 -14.30 -26.15 26.78
C ARG A 522 -13.81 -26.65 28.13
N ARG A 523 -13.88 -25.87 29.20
CA ARG A 523 -13.42 -26.27 30.54
C ARG A 523 -14.07 -27.58 31.01
N GLY A 524 -15.34 -27.81 30.70
CA GLY A 524 -16.07 -29.04 30.99
C GLY A 524 -15.50 -30.27 30.26
N GLU A 525 -15.20 -30.14 28.98
CA GLU A 525 -14.59 -31.20 28.15
C GLU A 525 -13.17 -31.55 28.69
N PHE A 526 -12.38 -30.54 29.02
CA PHE A 526 -11.04 -30.75 29.59
C PHE A 526 -11.08 -31.41 30.96
N ARG A 527 -12.11 -31.10 31.78
CA ARG A 527 -12.35 -31.75 33.06
C ARG A 527 -12.70 -33.24 32.84
N ALA A 528 -13.57 -33.52 31.87
CA ALA A 528 -13.96 -34.91 31.53
C ALA A 528 -12.75 -35.72 31.04
N LEU A 529 -11.90 -35.15 30.18
CA LEU A 529 -10.66 -35.81 29.74
C LEU A 529 -9.69 -36.09 30.91
N ARG A 530 -9.58 -35.17 31.85
CA ARG A 530 -8.75 -35.39 33.07
C ARG A 530 -9.31 -36.49 33.98
N LEU A 531 -10.63 -36.52 34.12
CA LEU A 531 -11.30 -37.60 34.86
C LEU A 531 -11.16 -38.95 34.17
N ALA A 532 -11.05 -38.98 32.87
CA ALA A 532 -10.73 -40.19 32.09
C ALA A 532 -9.24 -40.55 32.08
N GLY A 533 -8.39 -39.84 32.89
CA GLY A 533 -6.98 -40.16 33.07
C GLY A 533 -6.00 -39.39 32.18
N ALA A 534 -6.47 -38.42 31.40
CA ALA A 534 -5.57 -37.62 30.58
C ALA A 534 -4.72 -36.67 31.42
N GLY A 535 -3.40 -36.74 31.28
CA GLY A 535 -2.47 -35.79 31.90
C GLY A 535 -2.59 -34.38 31.32
N THR A 536 -2.24 -33.36 32.13
CA THR A 536 -2.28 -31.92 31.70
C THR A 536 -1.45 -31.66 30.45
N GLY A 537 -0.32 -32.35 30.28
CA GLY A 537 0.52 -32.26 29.09
C GLY A 537 -0.14 -32.81 27.82
N GLN A 538 -0.96 -33.86 27.98
CA GLN A 538 -1.71 -34.42 26.85
C GLN A 538 -2.82 -33.47 26.39
N VAL A 539 -3.57 -32.90 27.33
CA VAL A 539 -4.59 -31.89 27.02
C VAL A 539 -3.96 -30.68 26.35
N LEU A 540 -2.82 -30.20 26.85
CA LEU A 540 -2.09 -29.06 26.26
C LEU A 540 -1.66 -29.39 24.81
N ARG A 541 -1.10 -30.57 24.55
CA ARG A 541 -0.71 -31.00 23.20
C ARG A 541 -1.89 -31.03 22.23
N VAL A 542 -3.05 -31.52 22.65
CA VAL A 542 -4.26 -31.54 21.80
C VAL A 542 -4.70 -30.12 21.49
N VAL A 543 -4.80 -29.24 22.48
CA VAL A 543 -5.27 -27.86 22.28
C VAL A 543 -4.30 -27.05 21.42
N THR A 544 -2.99 -27.18 21.65
CA THR A 544 -1.98 -26.50 20.81
C THR A 544 -1.96 -27.05 19.39
N ALA A 545 -2.13 -28.35 19.21
CA ALA A 545 -2.21 -28.97 17.88
C ALA A 545 -3.47 -28.54 17.11
N GLU A 546 -4.64 -28.43 17.77
CA GLU A 546 -5.86 -27.84 17.17
C GLU A 546 -5.64 -26.39 16.74
N ALA A 547 -4.96 -25.58 17.60
CA ALA A 547 -4.68 -24.18 17.29
C ALA A 547 -3.71 -24.04 16.10
N LEU A 548 -2.62 -24.82 16.08
CA LEU A 548 -1.68 -24.86 14.96
C LEU A 548 -2.33 -25.35 13.67
N LEU A 549 -3.21 -26.35 13.74
CA LEU A 549 -3.96 -26.83 12.59
C LEU A 549 -4.84 -25.72 12.00
N ALA A 550 -5.49 -24.91 12.84
CA ALA A 550 -6.28 -23.76 12.39
C ALA A 550 -5.39 -22.71 11.69
N VAL A 551 -4.17 -22.47 12.20
CA VAL A 551 -3.19 -21.56 11.56
C VAL A 551 -2.75 -22.10 10.21
N VAL A 552 -2.39 -23.38 10.12
CA VAL A 552 -1.97 -24.01 8.86
C VAL A 552 -3.08 -23.93 7.81
N ILE A 553 -4.32 -24.23 8.20
CA ILE A 553 -5.48 -24.13 7.30
C ILE A 553 -5.68 -22.70 6.84
N GLY A 554 -5.62 -21.73 7.76
CA GLY A 554 -5.73 -20.32 7.42
C GLY A 554 -4.63 -19.86 6.45
N ALA A 555 -3.38 -20.25 6.72
CA ALA A 555 -2.24 -19.92 5.87
C ALA A 555 -2.35 -20.56 4.47
N VAL A 556 -2.75 -21.81 4.37
CA VAL A 556 -2.95 -22.50 3.07
C VAL A 556 -4.06 -21.83 2.26
N LEU A 557 -5.21 -21.55 2.89
CA LEU A 557 -6.33 -20.90 2.20
C LEU A 557 -5.99 -19.47 1.80
N GLY A 558 -5.36 -18.70 2.69
CA GLY A 558 -4.92 -17.33 2.40
C GLY A 558 -3.87 -17.28 1.29
N GLY A 559 -2.87 -18.14 1.36
CA GLY A 559 -1.85 -18.28 0.33
C GLY A 559 -2.41 -18.66 -1.03
N LEU A 560 -3.36 -19.62 -1.07
CA LEU A 560 -4.00 -20.04 -2.31
C LEU A 560 -4.79 -18.87 -2.97
N VAL A 561 -5.55 -18.12 -2.18
CA VAL A 561 -6.27 -16.94 -2.68
C VAL A 561 -5.30 -15.89 -3.19
N ALA A 562 -4.21 -15.65 -2.46
CA ALA A 562 -3.19 -14.69 -2.87
C ALA A 562 -2.51 -15.10 -4.17
N VAL A 563 -2.16 -16.37 -4.34
CA VAL A 563 -1.58 -16.87 -5.59
C VAL A 563 -2.54 -16.68 -6.77
N VAL A 564 -3.83 -16.99 -6.60
CA VAL A 564 -4.84 -16.76 -7.65
C VAL A 564 -4.93 -15.27 -8.01
N SER A 565 -4.90 -14.38 -7.00
CA SER A 565 -4.91 -12.94 -7.23
C SER A 565 -3.63 -12.45 -7.91
N LEU A 566 -2.46 -12.96 -7.51
CA LEU A 566 -1.16 -12.61 -8.13
C LEU A 566 -1.06 -13.07 -9.58
N VAL A 567 -1.64 -14.23 -9.93
CA VAL A 567 -1.71 -14.65 -11.35
C VAL A 567 -2.52 -13.65 -12.17
N GLY A 568 -3.61 -13.11 -11.62
CA GLY A 568 -4.39 -12.05 -12.28
C GLY A 568 -3.60 -10.74 -12.43
N VAL A 569 -2.89 -10.33 -11.39
CA VAL A 569 -2.01 -9.12 -11.44
C VAL A 569 -0.89 -9.32 -12.46
N ARG A 570 -0.21 -10.47 -12.42
CA ARG A 570 0.82 -10.84 -13.41
C ARG A 570 0.30 -10.72 -14.84
N ALA A 571 -0.84 -11.35 -15.14
CA ALA A 571 -1.43 -11.31 -16.47
C ALA A 571 -1.74 -9.88 -16.95
N ALA A 572 -2.18 -9.00 -16.05
CA ALA A 572 -2.45 -7.60 -16.38
C ALA A 572 -1.16 -6.81 -16.66
N VAL A 573 -0.07 -7.10 -15.96
CA VAL A 573 1.24 -6.47 -16.17
C VAL A 573 1.91 -7.02 -17.44
N GLU A 574 1.77 -8.33 -17.71
CA GLU A 574 2.25 -8.94 -18.96
C GLU A 574 1.57 -8.35 -20.20
N ASP A 575 0.26 -8.10 -20.12
CA ASP A 575 -0.50 -7.44 -21.20
C ASP A 575 0.00 -6.00 -21.46
N GLU A 576 0.44 -5.30 -20.41
CA GLU A 576 0.97 -3.94 -20.50
C GLU A 576 2.36 -3.88 -21.12
N ILE A 577 3.26 -4.77 -20.68
CA ILE A 577 4.67 -4.77 -21.08
C ILE A 577 4.89 -5.58 -22.37
N GLY A 578 3.97 -6.47 -22.71
CA GLY A 578 4.06 -7.37 -23.86
C GLY A 578 5.14 -8.45 -23.71
N ARG A 579 5.50 -8.81 -22.50
CA ARG A 579 6.54 -9.80 -22.17
C ARG A 579 6.11 -10.69 -21.01
N ASP A 580 6.61 -11.93 -21.02
CA ASP A 580 6.39 -12.88 -19.94
C ASP A 580 7.15 -12.47 -18.68
N ILE A 581 6.46 -12.47 -17.54
CA ILE A 581 6.99 -12.11 -16.23
C ILE A 581 6.93 -13.33 -15.31
N ALA A 582 8.00 -13.59 -14.56
CA ALA A 582 7.99 -14.67 -13.57
C ALA A 582 7.09 -14.30 -12.38
N LEU A 583 6.26 -15.27 -11.93
CA LEU A 583 5.48 -15.11 -10.69
C LEU A 583 6.42 -15.16 -9.49
N VAL A 584 6.51 -14.08 -8.74
CA VAL A 584 7.36 -13.99 -7.56
C VAL A 584 6.52 -14.23 -6.30
N LEU A 585 6.87 -15.27 -5.54
CA LEU A 585 6.22 -15.57 -4.27
C LEU A 585 7.12 -15.14 -3.11
N PRO A 586 6.64 -14.28 -2.18
CA PRO A 586 7.44 -13.75 -1.07
C PRO A 586 7.53 -14.76 0.08
N TRP A 587 8.30 -15.83 -0.09
CA TRP A 587 8.43 -16.92 0.87
C TRP A 587 8.91 -16.47 2.25
N GLY A 588 9.84 -15.49 2.32
CA GLY A 588 10.36 -14.94 3.56
C GLY A 588 9.27 -14.27 4.41
N ALA A 589 8.51 -13.35 3.81
CA ALA A 589 7.41 -12.64 4.48
C ALA A 589 6.29 -13.62 4.88
N THR A 590 5.96 -14.58 4.00
CA THR A 590 4.95 -15.61 4.26
C THR A 590 5.32 -16.49 5.45
N ALA A 591 6.57 -16.96 5.51
CA ALA A 591 7.07 -17.77 6.61
C ALA A 591 7.10 -16.97 7.92
N ALA A 592 7.58 -15.73 7.90
CA ALA A 592 7.63 -14.86 9.07
C ALA A 592 6.23 -14.64 9.67
N VAL A 593 5.26 -14.22 8.87
CA VAL A 593 3.88 -13.97 9.33
C VAL A 593 3.20 -15.24 9.83
N THR A 594 3.36 -16.34 9.11
CA THR A 594 2.79 -17.64 9.52
C THR A 594 3.39 -18.10 10.85
N THR A 595 4.69 -17.91 11.05
CA THR A 595 5.37 -18.23 12.31
C THR A 595 4.86 -17.36 13.46
N VAL A 596 4.70 -16.05 13.24
CA VAL A 596 4.11 -15.14 14.24
C VAL A 596 2.70 -15.59 14.62
N CYS A 597 1.85 -15.91 13.64
CA CYS A 597 0.50 -16.42 13.89
C CYS A 597 0.51 -17.75 14.67
N ALA A 598 1.46 -18.65 14.37
CA ALA A 598 1.61 -19.93 15.05
C ALA A 598 2.03 -19.74 16.52
N VAL A 599 3.02 -18.88 16.78
CA VAL A 599 3.47 -18.55 18.14
C VAL A 599 2.33 -17.96 18.96
N LEU A 600 1.62 -16.99 18.38
CA LEU A 600 0.48 -16.35 19.05
C LEU A 600 -0.64 -17.36 19.35
N ALA A 601 -0.93 -18.26 18.43
CA ALA A 601 -1.93 -19.31 18.62
C ALA A 601 -1.54 -20.28 19.74
N VAL A 602 -0.27 -20.67 19.81
CA VAL A 602 0.24 -21.54 20.89
C VAL A 602 0.17 -20.82 22.23
N VAL A 603 0.64 -19.57 22.32
CA VAL A 603 0.61 -18.80 23.56
C VAL A 603 -0.83 -18.58 24.05
N ALA A 604 -1.73 -18.14 23.16
CA ALA A 604 -3.13 -17.89 23.53
C ALA A 604 -3.88 -19.16 23.94
N SER A 605 -3.56 -20.30 23.36
CA SER A 605 -4.17 -21.59 23.70
C SER A 605 -3.62 -22.20 25.00
N ALA A 606 -2.34 -21.99 25.31
CA ALA A 606 -1.68 -22.52 26.49
C ALA A 606 -1.97 -21.72 27.77
N PHE A 607 -2.10 -20.39 27.65
CA PHE A 607 -2.23 -19.46 28.79
C PHE A 607 -3.34 -19.83 29.80
N PRO A 608 -4.61 -20.13 29.38
CA PRO A 608 -5.68 -20.49 30.32
C PRO A 608 -5.43 -21.79 31.07
N LEU A 609 -4.75 -22.75 30.44
CA LEU A 609 -4.44 -24.07 31.02
C LEU A 609 -3.31 -23.99 32.05
N LEU A 610 -2.37 -23.08 31.85
CA LEU A 610 -1.27 -22.85 32.81
C LEU A 610 -1.74 -22.10 34.06
N LYS A 611 -2.65 -21.11 33.88
CA LYS A 611 -3.20 -20.34 35.02
C LYS A 611 -4.07 -21.19 35.94
N SER A 612 -4.73 -22.23 35.42
CA SER A 612 -5.53 -23.17 36.25
C SER A 612 -4.73 -24.07 37.16
N ARG A 613 -3.40 -24.08 37.06
CA ARG A 613 -2.48 -24.81 38.01
C ARG A 613 -2.29 -24.11 39.34
N GLY A 614 -2.62 -22.82 39.46
CA GLY A 614 -2.37 -22.01 40.66
C GLY A 614 -3.53 -21.88 41.63
N THR A 615 -4.69 -22.43 41.40
CA THR A 615 -5.82 -22.47 42.32
C THR A 615 -6.00 -23.92 42.81
N PRO A 616 -5.59 -24.27 44.05
CA PRO A 616 -6.00 -25.53 44.64
C PRO A 616 -7.53 -25.56 44.76
N ALA A 617 -8.10 -26.74 44.54
CA ALA A 617 -9.53 -27.02 44.60
C ALA A 617 -10.11 -26.86 45.98
#